data_aa1e1c441d9888bbef5035c0b633d556
#
_entry.id   aa1e1c441d9888bbef5035c0b633d556
#
_cell.length_a   1.000
_cell.length_b   1.000
_cell.length_c   1.000
_cell.angle_alpha   90.00
_cell.angle_beta   90.00
_cell.angle_gamma   90.00
#
_symmetry.space_group_name_H-M   'P 1'
#
loop_
_entity.id
_entity.type
_entity.pdbx_description
1 polymer ?
#
loop_
_entity_poly.entity_id
_entity_poly.type
_entity_poly.pdbx_seq_one_letter_code
_entity_poly.pdbx_strand_id
1 'polypeptide(L)'
;ILTEAAADVETGGVDYLVVGIGLNLLPPEGGWPEELAEIAASIFTPGEHVGRCRIAAAIADELLALCTALPDTSFMAEYRARNLVPGRDVDVIQNGERRPAHALAITDDGHLLVRLPGGGQEELSFGEVSIRFQ
;
A
#
# COMPACT_ATOMS: atom_id res chain seq x y z
N ILE A 1 4.00 -0.92 -3.70
CA ILE A 1 4.92 -0.05 -2.95
C ILE A 1 5.61 -0.90 -1.89
N LEU A 2 6.91 -0.82 -1.82
CA LEU A 2 7.74 -1.46 -0.80
C LEU A 2 8.52 -0.39 -0.05
N THR A 3 8.52 -0.46 1.28
CA THR A 3 9.28 0.48 2.11
C THR A 3 10.24 -0.29 3.00
N GLU A 4 11.50 0.08 2.96
CA GLU A 4 12.55 -0.43 3.83
C GLU A 4 13.08 0.71 4.70
N ALA A 5 13.34 0.43 5.97
CA ALA A 5 13.84 1.41 6.93
C ALA A 5 15.12 0.90 7.58
N ALA A 6 16.07 1.79 7.79
CA ALA A 6 17.16 1.57 8.72
C ALA A 6 16.88 2.41 9.99
N ALA A 7 16.98 1.75 11.14
CA ALA A 7 16.78 2.38 12.44
C ALA A 7 18.11 2.42 13.19
N ASP A 8 18.37 3.56 13.82
CA ASP A 8 19.47 3.68 14.80
C ASP A 8 19.04 3.02 16.10
N VAL A 9 19.76 1.98 16.47
CA VAL A 9 19.47 1.18 17.68
C VAL A 9 19.76 1.97 18.97
N GLU A 10 20.64 2.97 18.91
CA GLU A 10 21.03 3.74 20.08
C GLU A 10 20.01 4.86 20.39
N THR A 11 19.51 5.51 19.37
CA THR A 11 18.56 6.64 19.52
C THR A 11 17.10 6.24 19.35
N GLY A 12 16.82 5.06 18.75
CA GLY A 12 15.48 4.61 18.37
C GLY A 12 14.90 5.40 17.20
N GLY A 13 15.71 6.26 16.56
CA GLY A 13 15.32 7.03 15.38
C GLY A 13 15.40 6.23 14.08
N VAL A 14 14.82 6.79 13.03
CA VAL A 14 14.96 6.25 11.66
C VAL A 14 16.04 7.04 10.95
N ASP A 15 17.11 6.36 10.51
CA ASP A 15 18.21 6.98 9.77
C ASP A 15 17.80 7.34 8.35
N TYR A 16 17.16 6.39 7.67
CA TYR A 16 16.64 6.61 6.32
C TYR A 16 15.52 5.62 5.98
N LEU A 17 14.73 6.02 4.99
CA LEU A 17 13.71 5.18 4.36
C LEU A 17 14.04 5.02 2.88
N VAL A 18 13.88 3.81 2.36
CA VAL A 18 13.90 3.53 0.93
C VAL A 18 12.48 3.15 0.50
N VAL A 19 11.91 3.92 -0.41
CA VAL A 19 10.55 3.67 -0.93
C VAL A 19 10.66 3.23 -2.39
N GLY A 20 10.30 1.98 -2.65
CA GLY A 20 10.19 1.41 -3.99
C GLY A 20 8.75 1.50 -4.50
N ILE A 21 8.53 2.13 -5.66
CA ILE A 21 7.22 2.27 -6.29
C ILE A 21 7.25 1.65 -7.67
N GLY A 22 6.43 0.60 -7.88
CA GLY A 22 6.24 -0.03 -9.17
C GLY A 22 4.88 0.37 -9.77
N LEU A 23 4.87 0.79 -11.03
CA LEU A 23 3.66 1.13 -11.78
C LEU A 23 3.65 0.42 -13.13
N ASN A 24 2.55 -0.25 -13.42
CA ASN A 24 2.27 -0.76 -14.75
C ASN A 24 1.74 0.41 -15.60
N LEU A 25 2.60 0.99 -16.42
CA LEU A 25 2.21 2.15 -17.23
C LEU A 25 1.38 1.74 -18.44
N LEU A 26 1.77 0.68 -19.13
CA LEU A 26 1.08 0.10 -20.28
C LEU A 26 0.91 -1.40 -20.07
N PRO A 27 -0.12 -2.03 -20.64
CA PRO A 27 -0.23 -3.47 -20.59
C PRO A 27 0.93 -4.12 -21.38
N PRO A 28 1.32 -5.36 -21.02
CA PRO A 28 2.32 -6.09 -21.79
C PRO A 28 1.82 -6.39 -23.21
N GLU A 29 2.74 -6.60 -24.13
CA GLU A 29 2.41 -7.03 -25.49
C GLU A 29 1.71 -8.40 -25.43
N GLY A 30 0.53 -8.49 -26.01
CA GLY A 30 -0.32 -9.68 -25.90
C GLY A 30 -1.30 -9.71 -24.73
N GLY A 31 -1.32 -8.67 -23.88
CA GLY A 31 -2.20 -8.57 -22.70
C GLY A 31 -1.63 -9.21 -21.44
N TRP A 32 -2.41 -9.19 -20.38
CA TRP A 32 -2.04 -9.81 -19.11
C TRP A 32 -2.17 -11.35 -19.20
N PRO A 33 -1.26 -12.12 -18.54
CA PRO A 33 -1.46 -13.55 -18.34
C PRO A 33 -2.80 -13.85 -17.66
N GLU A 34 -3.39 -15.02 -17.94
CA GLU A 34 -4.72 -15.38 -17.46
C GLU A 34 -4.85 -15.26 -15.94
N GLU A 35 -3.81 -15.66 -15.19
CA GLU A 35 -3.76 -15.57 -13.73
C GLU A 35 -3.70 -14.13 -13.19
N LEU A 36 -3.34 -13.16 -14.03
CA LEU A 36 -3.24 -11.74 -13.65
C LEU A 36 -4.36 -10.88 -14.26
N ALA A 37 -5.14 -11.41 -15.21
CA ALA A 37 -6.12 -10.63 -15.98
C ALA A 37 -7.17 -9.93 -15.11
N GLU A 38 -7.55 -10.55 -13.98
CA GLU A 38 -8.56 -10.01 -13.06
C GLU A 38 -7.97 -9.11 -11.96
N ILE A 39 -6.63 -9.11 -11.77
CA ILE A 39 -6.00 -8.41 -10.65
C ILE A 39 -4.94 -7.40 -11.08
N ALA A 40 -4.48 -7.44 -12.33
CA ALA A 40 -3.50 -6.52 -12.86
C ALA A 40 -4.15 -5.49 -13.79
N ALA A 41 -3.71 -4.25 -13.66
CA ALA A 41 -4.13 -3.16 -14.54
C ALA A 41 -2.94 -2.28 -14.90
N SER A 42 -3.08 -1.49 -15.94
CA SER A 42 -2.15 -0.43 -16.33
C SER A 42 -2.83 0.93 -16.29
N ILE A 43 -2.02 1.97 -16.11
CA ILE A 43 -2.53 3.36 -16.01
C ILE A 43 -2.97 3.89 -17.36
N PHE A 44 -2.28 3.50 -18.44
CA PHE A 44 -2.54 3.96 -19.80
C PHE A 44 -2.95 2.81 -20.71
N THR A 45 -3.61 3.14 -21.79
CA THR A 45 -3.99 2.20 -22.85
C THR A 45 -2.94 2.20 -23.98
N PRO A 46 -2.88 1.12 -24.79
CA PRO A 46 -1.99 1.06 -25.96
C PRO A 46 -2.21 2.24 -26.89
N GLY A 47 -1.11 2.87 -27.33
CA GLY A 47 -1.14 4.03 -28.22
C GLY A 47 -1.12 5.38 -27.52
N GLU A 48 -1.31 5.46 -26.21
CA GLU A 48 -1.14 6.68 -25.45
C GLU A 48 0.34 7.05 -25.28
N HIS A 49 0.62 8.35 -25.30
CA HIS A 49 1.98 8.86 -25.06
C HIS A 49 2.27 8.87 -23.56
N VAL A 50 3.26 8.09 -23.14
CA VAL A 50 3.64 7.95 -21.73
C VAL A 50 4.95 8.66 -21.43
N GLY A 51 4.87 9.76 -20.73
CA GLY A 51 6.04 10.51 -20.24
C GLY A 51 6.58 9.92 -18.93
N ARG A 52 7.33 8.80 -18.99
CA ARG A 52 7.86 8.08 -17.81
C ARG A 52 8.60 8.99 -16.83
N CYS A 53 9.49 9.83 -17.33
CA CYS A 53 10.26 10.77 -16.50
C CYS A 53 9.36 11.80 -15.80
N ARG A 54 8.30 12.26 -16.47
CA ARG A 54 7.34 13.19 -15.87
C ARG A 54 6.54 12.55 -14.75
N ILE A 55 6.14 11.28 -14.92
CA ILE A 55 5.44 10.54 -13.87
C ILE A 55 6.36 10.31 -12.67
N ALA A 56 7.62 9.89 -12.92
CA ALA A 56 8.59 9.69 -11.85
C ALA A 56 8.88 10.99 -11.08
N ALA A 57 9.03 12.12 -11.79
CA ALA A 57 9.23 13.41 -11.16
C ALA A 57 8.02 13.83 -10.31
N ALA A 58 6.79 13.68 -10.83
CA ALA A 58 5.59 14.01 -10.08
C ALA A 58 5.45 13.18 -8.81
N ILE A 59 5.75 11.87 -8.85
CA ILE A 59 5.74 11.01 -7.67
C ILE A 59 6.79 11.48 -6.65
N ALA A 60 8.00 11.82 -7.10
CA ALA A 60 9.05 12.30 -6.21
C ALA A 60 8.67 13.63 -5.55
N ASP A 61 8.09 14.57 -6.31
CA ASP A 61 7.65 15.86 -5.79
C ASP A 61 6.56 15.69 -4.73
N GLU A 62 5.57 14.82 -4.96
CA GLU A 62 4.50 14.53 -3.98
C GLU A 62 5.06 13.86 -2.72
N LEU A 63 5.97 12.90 -2.84
CA LEU A 63 6.61 12.27 -1.69
C LEU A 63 7.40 13.29 -0.86
N LEU A 64 8.17 14.15 -1.51
CA LEU A 64 8.94 15.19 -0.83
C LEU A 64 8.01 16.20 -0.12
N ALA A 65 6.91 16.56 -0.75
CA ALA A 65 5.90 17.43 -0.15
C ALA A 65 5.30 16.81 1.12
N LEU A 66 4.92 15.53 1.07
CA LEU A 66 4.41 14.80 2.23
C LEU A 66 5.45 14.70 3.35
N CYS A 67 6.70 14.36 3.02
CA CYS A 67 7.78 14.29 4.01
C CYS A 67 8.05 15.65 4.67
N THR A 68 7.98 16.75 3.90
CA THR A 68 8.19 18.10 4.42
C THR A 68 7.03 18.55 5.31
N ALA A 69 5.82 18.06 5.08
CA ALA A 69 4.63 18.40 5.86
C ALA A 69 4.58 17.67 7.22
N LEU A 70 5.34 16.59 7.41
CA LEU A 70 5.35 15.88 8.70
C LEU A 70 5.73 16.81 9.87
N PRO A 71 5.09 16.67 11.05
CA PRO A 71 4.16 15.61 11.46
C PRO A 71 2.68 15.84 11.11
N ASP A 72 2.32 16.75 10.19
CA ASP A 72 0.93 16.89 9.75
C ASP A 72 0.44 15.61 9.06
N THR A 73 -0.63 15.04 9.61
CA THR A 73 -1.25 13.81 9.12
C THR A 73 -2.55 14.06 8.35
N SER A 74 -2.79 15.29 7.88
CA SER A 74 -4.01 15.67 7.15
C SER A 74 -4.26 14.81 5.89
N PHE A 75 -3.19 14.29 5.25
CA PHE A 75 -3.27 13.35 4.13
C PHE A 75 -3.98 12.02 4.46
N MET A 76 -4.09 11.67 5.76
CA MET A 76 -4.73 10.41 6.18
C MET A 76 -6.20 10.34 5.80
N ALA A 77 -6.89 11.46 5.68
CA ALA A 77 -8.29 11.49 5.23
C ALA A 77 -8.41 11.00 3.78
N GLU A 78 -7.54 11.47 2.89
CA GLU A 78 -7.49 11.04 1.49
C GLU A 78 -6.99 9.59 1.36
N TYR A 79 -5.99 9.22 2.13
CA TYR A 79 -5.49 7.84 2.18
C TYR A 79 -6.61 6.85 2.53
N ARG A 80 -7.42 7.15 3.56
CA ARG A 80 -8.57 6.32 3.94
C ARG A 80 -9.64 6.27 2.86
N ALA A 81 -9.94 7.40 2.24
CA ALA A 81 -10.95 7.49 1.19
C ALA A 81 -10.59 6.67 -0.06
N ARG A 82 -9.28 6.53 -0.35
CA ARG A 82 -8.77 5.75 -1.50
C ARG A 82 -8.43 4.31 -1.15
N ASN A 83 -8.40 3.94 0.13
CA ASN A 83 -8.03 2.61 0.56
C ASN A 83 -9.16 1.61 0.29
N LEU A 84 -8.84 0.53 -0.41
CA LEU A 84 -9.80 -0.51 -0.81
C LEU A 84 -9.90 -1.67 0.18
N VAL A 85 -9.06 -1.70 1.21
CA VAL A 85 -8.97 -2.82 2.16
C VAL A 85 -10.11 -2.82 3.19
N PRO A 86 -10.49 -1.68 3.82
CA PRO A 86 -11.60 -1.66 4.79
C PRO A 86 -12.91 -2.18 4.20
N GLY A 87 -13.63 -2.96 4.99
CA GLY A 87 -14.90 -3.61 4.60
C GLY A 87 -14.72 -4.93 3.85
N ARG A 88 -13.49 -5.43 3.70
CA ARG A 88 -13.20 -6.68 2.99
C ARG A 88 -12.72 -7.77 3.91
N ASP A 89 -12.96 -9.02 3.50
CA ASP A 89 -12.31 -10.17 4.09
C ASP A 89 -10.89 -10.29 3.55
N VAL A 90 -9.96 -10.51 4.47
CA VAL A 90 -8.53 -10.52 4.20
C VAL A 90 -7.86 -11.73 4.86
N ASP A 91 -6.72 -12.12 4.32
CA ASP A 91 -5.78 -12.99 5.01
C ASP A 91 -4.62 -12.13 5.54
N VAL A 92 -4.45 -12.12 6.84
CA VAL A 92 -3.31 -11.47 7.50
C VAL A 92 -2.16 -12.47 7.55
N ILE A 93 -0.99 -12.06 7.06
CA ILE A 93 0.22 -12.87 7.03
C ILE A 93 1.25 -12.22 7.96
N GLN A 94 1.55 -12.89 9.06
CA GLN A 94 2.54 -12.44 10.03
C GLN A 94 3.41 -13.63 10.44
N ASN A 95 4.72 -13.44 10.45
CA ASN A 95 5.69 -14.49 10.83
C ASN A 95 5.52 -15.81 10.05
N GLY A 96 5.04 -15.73 8.80
CA GLY A 96 4.76 -16.89 7.96
C GLY A 96 3.42 -17.59 8.24
N GLU A 97 2.68 -17.15 9.24
CA GLU A 97 1.34 -17.65 9.54
C GLU A 97 0.27 -16.82 8.80
N ARG A 98 -0.68 -17.52 8.22
CA ARG A 98 -1.84 -16.92 7.54
C ARG A 98 -3.09 -17.11 8.39
N ARG A 99 -3.80 -16.04 8.69
CA ARG A 99 -5.05 -16.08 9.45
C ARG A 99 -6.12 -15.20 8.80
N PRO A 100 -7.37 -15.68 8.71
CA PRO A 100 -8.47 -14.90 8.18
C PRO A 100 -8.86 -13.77 9.13
N ALA A 101 -9.26 -12.64 8.56
CA ALA A 101 -9.80 -11.51 9.31
C ALA A 101 -10.74 -10.69 8.43
N HIS A 102 -11.50 -9.78 9.04
CA HIS A 102 -12.28 -8.79 8.35
C HIS A 102 -11.68 -7.40 8.62
N ALA A 103 -11.27 -6.69 7.59
CA ALA A 103 -10.70 -5.36 7.71
C ALA A 103 -11.78 -4.35 8.06
N LEU A 104 -11.59 -3.59 9.15
CA LEU A 104 -12.57 -2.64 9.65
C LEU A 104 -12.25 -1.21 9.22
N ALA A 105 -11.04 -0.75 9.49
CA ALA A 105 -10.64 0.64 9.26
C ALA A 105 -9.11 0.78 9.21
N ILE A 106 -8.66 1.94 8.76
CA ILE A 106 -7.28 2.41 8.96
C ILE A 106 -7.30 3.41 10.12
N THR A 107 -6.46 3.19 11.12
CA THR A 107 -6.35 4.05 12.31
C THR A 107 -5.65 5.37 11.99
N ASP A 108 -5.59 6.30 12.95
CA ASP A 108 -4.90 7.60 12.77
C ASP A 108 -3.39 7.43 12.62
N ASP A 109 -2.83 6.35 13.19
CA ASP A 109 -1.42 5.99 13.05
C ASP A 109 -1.10 5.19 11.76
N GLY A 110 -2.12 4.98 10.91
CA GLY A 110 -1.97 4.25 9.64
C GLY A 110 -2.02 2.73 9.77
N HIS A 111 -2.33 2.20 10.95
CA HIS A 111 -2.46 0.77 11.17
C HIS A 111 -3.79 0.22 10.64
N LEU A 112 -3.82 -1.06 10.30
CA LEU A 112 -5.04 -1.73 9.88
C LEU A 112 -5.75 -2.34 11.10
N LEU A 113 -6.95 -1.86 11.39
CA LEU A 113 -7.83 -2.46 12.38
C LEU A 113 -8.60 -3.61 11.73
N VAL A 114 -8.50 -4.80 12.31
CA VAL A 114 -9.19 -6.00 11.84
C VAL A 114 -10.05 -6.63 12.91
N ARG A 115 -11.09 -7.36 12.48
CA ARG A 115 -11.90 -8.23 13.33
C ARG A 115 -11.56 -9.68 13.01
N LEU A 116 -11.21 -10.44 14.04
CA LEU A 116 -10.91 -11.86 13.94
C LEU A 116 -12.21 -12.70 13.95
N PRO A 117 -12.19 -13.97 13.48
CA PRO A 117 -13.37 -14.84 13.44
C PRO A 117 -14.06 -15.03 14.79
N GLY A 118 -13.32 -14.93 15.90
CA GLY A 118 -13.87 -14.99 17.28
C GLY A 118 -14.51 -13.69 17.77
N GLY A 119 -14.62 -12.65 16.94
CA GLY A 119 -15.21 -11.34 17.27
C GLY A 119 -14.26 -10.36 17.93
N GLY A 120 -13.04 -10.78 18.30
CA GLY A 120 -11.99 -9.89 18.80
C GLY A 120 -11.49 -8.93 17.73
N GLN A 121 -11.06 -7.73 18.15
CA GLN A 121 -10.42 -6.76 17.27
C GLN A 121 -8.92 -6.71 17.55
N GLU A 122 -8.15 -6.48 16.50
CA GLU A 122 -6.69 -6.36 16.55
C GLU A 122 -6.24 -5.24 15.64
N GLU A 123 -5.27 -4.46 16.10
CA GLU A 123 -4.62 -3.42 15.33
C GLU A 123 -3.28 -3.93 14.83
N LEU A 124 -3.10 -3.91 13.50
CA LEU A 124 -1.93 -4.44 12.81
C LEU A 124 -1.03 -3.27 12.41
N SER A 125 0.12 -3.16 13.06
CA SER A 125 1.16 -2.16 12.74
C SER A 125 2.21 -2.68 11.76
N PHE A 126 2.26 -3.99 11.52
CA PHE A 126 3.17 -4.66 10.59
C PHE A 126 2.53 -5.94 10.05
N GLY A 127 3.12 -6.47 8.98
CA GLY A 127 2.68 -7.70 8.32
C GLY A 127 2.23 -7.45 6.90
N GLU A 128 1.85 -8.50 6.22
CA GLU A 128 1.28 -8.48 4.88
C GLU A 128 -0.20 -8.80 4.94
N VAL A 129 -0.99 -8.13 4.12
CA VAL A 129 -2.43 -8.36 4.01
C VAL A 129 -2.76 -8.74 2.57
N SER A 130 -3.37 -9.91 2.40
CA SER A 130 -3.88 -10.37 1.11
C SER A 130 -5.41 -10.25 1.09
N ILE A 131 -5.94 -9.52 0.11
CA ILE A 131 -7.38 -9.37 -0.08
C ILE A 131 -7.93 -10.65 -0.70
N ARG A 132 -9.03 -11.17 -0.16
CA ARG A 132 -9.80 -12.24 -0.79
C ARG A 132 -10.77 -11.61 -1.79
N PHE A 133 -10.58 -11.92 -3.07
CA PHE A 133 -11.58 -11.63 -4.09
C PHE A 133 -12.64 -12.74 -4.06
N GLN A 134 -13.88 -12.38 -3.80
CA GLN A 134 -15.03 -13.27 -3.93
C GLN A 134 -15.59 -13.17 -5.34
#